data_b9a40f7c20c6258ad3c5609541736aaf
#
_entry.id   b9a40f7c20c6258ad3c5609541736aaf
#
_cell.length_a   1.000
_cell.length_b   1.000
_cell.length_c   1.000
_cell.angle_alpha   90.00
_cell.angle_beta   90.00
_cell.angle_gamma   90.00
#
_symmetry.space_group_name_H-M   'P 1'
#
loop_
_entity.id
_entity.type
_entity.pdbx_description
1 polymer ?
#
loop_
_entity_poly.entity_id
_entity_poly.type
_entity_poly.pdbx_seq_one_letter_code
_entity_poly.pdbx_strand_id
1 'polypeptide(L)'
;MTTIARLDGRTVLVAGAGTQPSDDPDAPIGNGRAIAVLAARAGALVVCADRDRSAAEGTAALIEREGGDATVVVGDVTSADDCTAIVTCASEAAGEARGGPGRPLDGVVVNVGIGRGAGMAGTTPEDWDATMAVNLRGHFLVARAALEAMGEGGAIVFIGSVAGLQPGSRLPAYDASKAGLIGLARHVALEGARRGVRANVVAPGLIDTPLGRLATRGRPSRARTPVPLGRQGTAWEVGAVVVFLLSDEASYVTGQVLAVDGGLSLI
;
A
#
# COMPACT_ATOMS: atom_id res chain seq x y z
N MET A 1 1.17 1.44 -27.60
CA MET A 1 1.29 2.48 -26.54
C MET A 1 2.42 2.05 -25.63
N THR A 2 3.50 2.80 -25.58
CA THR A 2 4.61 2.51 -24.67
C THR A 2 4.13 2.80 -23.26
N THR A 3 4.00 1.80 -22.42
CA THR A 3 3.70 1.98 -20.99
C THR A 3 4.88 2.74 -20.38
N ILE A 4 4.66 3.93 -19.84
CA ILE A 4 5.73 4.78 -19.34
C ILE A 4 6.39 4.18 -18.10
N ALA A 5 5.65 3.58 -17.20
CA ALA A 5 6.20 2.94 -16.00
C ALA A 5 6.31 1.42 -16.20
N ARG A 6 7.53 0.90 -16.30
CA ARG A 6 7.82 -0.54 -16.47
C ARG A 6 8.50 -1.10 -15.25
N LEU A 7 8.15 -2.35 -14.94
CA LEU A 7 8.69 -3.12 -13.81
C LEU A 7 9.22 -4.48 -14.29
N ASP A 8 9.61 -4.58 -15.57
CA ASP A 8 10.09 -5.84 -16.15
C ASP A 8 11.24 -6.43 -15.36
N GLY A 9 11.11 -7.70 -15.04
CA GLY A 9 12.09 -8.45 -14.27
C GLY A 9 12.24 -8.00 -12.82
N ARG A 10 11.37 -7.15 -12.28
CA ARG A 10 11.33 -6.76 -10.87
C ARG A 10 10.42 -7.68 -10.08
N THR A 11 10.73 -7.86 -8.81
CA THR A 11 9.84 -8.49 -7.83
C THR A 11 9.29 -7.44 -6.88
N VAL A 12 7.98 -7.39 -6.77
CA VAL A 12 7.25 -6.42 -5.95
C VAL A 12 6.43 -7.13 -4.89
N LEU A 13 6.73 -6.88 -3.62
CA LEU A 13 5.89 -7.29 -2.50
C LEU A 13 4.77 -6.27 -2.28
N VAL A 14 3.53 -6.72 -2.22
CA VAL A 14 2.37 -5.92 -1.82
C VAL A 14 1.81 -6.48 -0.52
N ALA A 15 2.11 -5.84 0.61
CA ALA A 15 1.53 -6.16 1.91
C ALA A 15 0.15 -5.51 2.05
N GLY A 16 -0.89 -6.32 2.24
CA GLY A 16 -2.29 -5.92 2.12
C GLY A 16 -2.77 -5.95 0.66
N ALA A 17 -2.42 -7.01 -0.07
CA ALA A 17 -2.76 -7.19 -1.49
C ALA A 17 -4.21 -7.61 -1.73
N GLY A 18 -4.93 -8.03 -0.68
CA GLY A 18 -6.31 -8.47 -0.79
C GLY A 18 -7.32 -7.33 -1.00
N THR A 19 -8.55 -7.74 -1.18
CA THR A 19 -9.72 -6.84 -1.16
C THR A 19 -10.70 -7.38 -0.13
N GLN A 20 -11.27 -6.51 0.70
CA GLN A 20 -12.31 -6.92 1.64
C GLN A 20 -13.47 -7.58 0.89
N PRO A 21 -14.02 -8.71 1.39
CA PRO A 21 -15.20 -9.34 0.82
C PRO A 21 -16.36 -8.35 0.73
N SER A 22 -17.17 -8.48 -0.31
CA SER A 22 -18.39 -7.71 -0.49
C SER A 22 -19.46 -8.61 -1.11
N ASP A 23 -20.69 -8.51 -0.58
CA ASP A 23 -21.87 -9.17 -1.18
C ASP A 23 -22.40 -8.39 -2.40
N ASP A 24 -21.87 -7.20 -2.68
CA ASP A 24 -22.19 -6.39 -3.83
C ASP A 24 -21.37 -6.86 -5.04
N PRO A 25 -22.00 -7.41 -6.10
CA PRO A 25 -21.29 -7.87 -7.29
C PRO A 25 -20.58 -6.74 -8.04
N ASP A 26 -21.05 -5.49 -7.87
CA ASP A 26 -20.47 -4.28 -8.45
C ASP A 26 -19.51 -3.58 -7.46
N ALA A 27 -19.09 -4.26 -6.40
CA ALA A 27 -18.16 -3.69 -5.44
C ALA A 27 -16.83 -3.38 -6.13
N PRO A 28 -16.29 -2.17 -5.92
CA PRO A 28 -14.98 -1.83 -6.44
C PRO A 28 -13.91 -2.65 -5.75
N ILE A 29 -12.77 -2.80 -6.43
CA ILE A 29 -11.61 -3.45 -5.82
C ILE A 29 -10.93 -2.53 -4.80
N GLY A 30 -10.19 -3.14 -3.86
CA GLY A 30 -9.34 -2.40 -2.92
C GLY A 30 -8.06 -1.89 -3.56
N ASN A 31 -7.44 -0.87 -2.93
CA ASN A 31 -6.17 -0.31 -3.40
C ASN A 31 -5.08 -1.38 -3.56
N GLY A 32 -4.94 -2.29 -2.58
CA GLY A 32 -3.91 -3.33 -2.63
C GLY A 32 -4.01 -4.24 -3.83
N ARG A 33 -5.23 -4.70 -4.16
CA ARG A 33 -5.48 -5.51 -5.35
C ARG A 33 -5.19 -4.73 -6.64
N ALA A 34 -5.65 -3.47 -6.74
CA ALA A 34 -5.37 -2.64 -7.91
C ALA A 34 -3.87 -2.41 -8.10
N ILE A 35 -3.14 -2.14 -7.02
CA ILE A 35 -1.69 -1.97 -7.03
C ILE A 35 -1.00 -3.24 -7.52
N ALA A 36 -1.35 -4.41 -6.96
CA ALA A 36 -0.79 -5.70 -7.33
C ALA A 36 -1.00 -6.02 -8.82
N VAL A 37 -2.24 -5.86 -9.30
CA VAL A 37 -2.58 -6.10 -10.72
C VAL A 37 -1.84 -5.13 -11.65
N LEU A 38 -1.77 -3.85 -11.30
CA LEU A 38 -1.04 -2.88 -12.14
C LEU A 38 0.46 -3.11 -12.13
N ALA A 39 1.05 -3.54 -11.01
CA ALA A 39 2.46 -3.92 -10.96
C ALA A 39 2.74 -5.14 -11.86
N ALA A 40 1.88 -6.15 -11.84
CA ALA A 40 1.98 -7.30 -12.75
C ALA A 40 1.82 -6.90 -14.23
N ARG A 41 0.85 -6.06 -14.57
CA ARG A 41 0.68 -5.50 -15.92
C ARG A 41 1.89 -4.69 -16.39
N ALA A 42 2.64 -4.10 -15.45
CA ALA A 42 3.90 -3.40 -15.72
C ALA A 42 5.10 -4.35 -15.88
N GLY A 43 4.92 -5.66 -15.73
CA GLY A 43 5.95 -6.69 -15.94
C GLY A 43 6.62 -7.23 -14.67
N ALA A 44 6.11 -6.91 -13.49
CA ALA A 44 6.65 -7.44 -12.23
C ALA A 44 6.13 -8.84 -11.92
N LEU A 45 6.98 -9.67 -11.28
CA LEU A 45 6.51 -10.75 -10.42
C LEU A 45 5.94 -10.10 -9.14
N VAL A 46 4.70 -10.43 -8.78
CA VAL A 46 4.05 -9.84 -7.61
C VAL A 46 3.90 -10.85 -6.49
N VAL A 47 4.41 -10.52 -5.31
CA VAL A 47 4.15 -11.27 -4.09
C VAL A 47 2.97 -10.64 -3.36
N CYS A 48 1.83 -11.33 -3.40
CA CYS A 48 0.58 -10.93 -2.79
C CYS A 48 0.57 -11.37 -1.32
N ALA A 49 0.88 -10.47 -0.39
CA ALA A 49 0.83 -10.75 1.04
C ALA A 49 -0.44 -10.19 1.67
N ASP A 50 -1.16 -11.02 2.43
CA ASP A 50 -2.31 -10.60 3.24
C ASP A 50 -2.45 -11.54 4.45
N ARG A 51 -3.13 -11.08 5.50
CA ARG A 51 -3.50 -11.97 6.63
C ARG A 51 -4.64 -12.92 6.25
N ASP A 52 -5.48 -12.52 5.30
CA ASP A 52 -6.54 -13.34 4.72
C ASP A 52 -6.03 -14.02 3.45
N ARG A 53 -5.83 -15.34 3.56
CA ARG A 53 -5.36 -16.18 2.46
C ARG A 53 -6.26 -16.06 1.23
N SER A 54 -7.57 -16.12 1.41
CA SER A 54 -8.52 -16.09 0.29
C SER A 54 -8.50 -14.76 -0.45
N ALA A 55 -8.31 -13.66 0.28
CA ALA A 55 -8.18 -12.32 -0.30
C ALA A 55 -6.89 -12.18 -1.13
N ALA A 56 -5.76 -12.75 -0.67
CA ALA A 56 -4.50 -12.77 -1.40
C ALA A 56 -4.58 -13.68 -2.65
N GLU A 57 -5.12 -14.91 -2.48
CA GLU A 57 -5.33 -15.86 -3.59
C GLU A 57 -6.25 -15.30 -4.67
N GLY A 58 -7.31 -14.59 -4.29
CA GLY A 58 -8.20 -13.90 -5.24
C GLY A 58 -7.51 -12.81 -6.05
N THR A 59 -6.46 -12.19 -5.49
CA THR A 59 -5.64 -11.20 -6.20
C THR A 59 -4.64 -11.89 -7.13
N ALA A 60 -3.95 -12.94 -6.66
CA ALA A 60 -3.02 -13.72 -7.48
C ALA A 60 -3.73 -14.35 -8.67
N ALA A 61 -4.90 -14.99 -8.46
CA ALA A 61 -5.70 -15.57 -9.54
C ALA A 61 -6.17 -14.53 -10.57
N LEU A 62 -6.38 -13.26 -10.18
CA LEU A 62 -6.68 -12.19 -11.14
C LEU A 62 -5.45 -11.86 -11.99
N ILE A 63 -4.28 -11.76 -11.38
CA ILE A 63 -3.02 -11.50 -12.07
C ILE A 63 -2.72 -12.63 -13.08
N GLU A 64 -2.83 -13.89 -12.65
CA GLU A 64 -2.59 -15.07 -13.50
C GLU A 64 -3.55 -15.16 -14.70
N ARG A 65 -4.84 -14.86 -14.48
CA ARG A 65 -5.82 -14.78 -15.58
C ARG A 65 -5.48 -13.74 -16.64
N GLU A 66 -4.75 -12.69 -16.26
CA GLU A 66 -4.27 -11.66 -17.19
C GLU A 66 -2.89 -11.99 -17.78
N GLY A 67 -2.32 -13.16 -17.45
CA GLY A 67 -1.02 -13.62 -17.97
C GLY A 67 0.18 -13.06 -17.22
N GLY A 68 -0.01 -12.49 -16.04
CA GLY A 68 1.07 -12.05 -15.14
C GLY A 68 1.47 -13.15 -14.15
N ASP A 69 2.58 -12.93 -13.45
CA ASP A 69 3.12 -13.84 -12.44
C ASP A 69 2.83 -13.35 -11.02
N ALA A 70 2.31 -14.23 -10.17
CA ALA A 70 2.03 -13.91 -8.78
C ALA A 70 2.34 -15.07 -7.82
N THR A 71 2.73 -14.73 -6.59
CA THR A 71 2.93 -15.66 -5.48
C THR A 71 2.13 -15.18 -4.27
N VAL A 72 1.62 -16.09 -3.45
CA VAL A 72 0.83 -15.76 -2.26
C VAL A 72 1.63 -16.04 -0.98
N VAL A 73 1.62 -15.09 -0.06
CA VAL A 73 2.18 -15.24 1.28
C VAL A 73 1.13 -14.79 2.31
N VAL A 74 0.99 -15.56 3.40
CA VAL A 74 0.06 -15.22 4.49
C VAL A 74 0.84 -14.75 5.71
N GLY A 75 0.42 -13.62 6.30
CA GLY A 75 1.00 -13.12 7.54
C GLY A 75 0.33 -11.84 8.02
N ASP A 76 0.44 -11.60 9.33
CA ASP A 76 -0.10 -10.40 10.00
C ASP A 76 1.03 -9.38 10.23
N VAL A 77 0.90 -8.20 9.67
CA VAL A 77 1.90 -7.12 9.83
C VAL A 77 2.06 -6.62 11.26
N THR A 78 1.18 -7.01 12.19
CA THR A 78 1.35 -6.72 13.62
C THR A 78 2.34 -7.64 14.30
N SER A 79 2.70 -8.78 13.68
CA SER A 79 3.73 -9.74 14.11
C SER A 79 5.07 -9.40 13.45
N ALA A 80 6.12 -9.26 14.24
CA ALA A 80 7.46 -9.01 13.70
C ALA A 80 8.01 -10.22 12.94
N ASP A 81 7.70 -11.43 13.42
CA ASP A 81 8.14 -12.67 12.79
C ASP A 81 7.44 -12.88 11.45
N ASP A 82 6.13 -12.59 11.36
CA ASP A 82 5.38 -12.67 10.11
C ASP A 82 5.92 -11.63 9.10
N CYS A 83 6.23 -10.41 9.53
CA CYS A 83 6.83 -9.40 8.65
C CYS A 83 8.16 -9.87 8.06
N THR A 84 9.00 -10.51 8.88
CA THR A 84 10.27 -11.10 8.43
C THR A 84 10.00 -12.23 7.44
N ALA A 85 9.08 -13.15 7.76
CA ALA A 85 8.72 -14.27 6.89
C ALA A 85 8.15 -13.81 5.54
N ILE A 86 7.25 -12.81 5.53
CA ILE A 86 6.69 -12.22 4.31
C ILE A 86 7.81 -11.69 3.40
N VAL A 87 8.75 -10.94 3.95
CA VAL A 87 9.85 -10.35 3.17
C VAL A 87 10.84 -11.41 2.71
N THR A 88 11.13 -12.42 3.54
CA THR A 88 11.99 -13.55 3.17
C THR A 88 11.40 -14.32 1.99
N CYS A 89 10.12 -14.71 2.06
CA CYS A 89 9.43 -15.38 0.95
C CYS A 89 9.43 -14.53 -0.33
N ALA A 90 9.28 -13.21 -0.22
CA ALA A 90 9.34 -12.33 -1.39
C ALA A 90 10.74 -12.29 -2.02
N SER A 91 11.80 -12.35 -1.20
CA SER A 91 13.19 -12.40 -1.68
C SER A 91 13.53 -13.77 -2.30
N GLU A 92 12.99 -14.86 -1.77
CA GLU A 92 13.11 -16.20 -2.33
C GLU A 92 12.46 -16.28 -3.71
N ALA A 93 11.21 -15.79 -3.83
CA ALA A 93 10.49 -15.70 -5.10
C ALA A 93 11.27 -14.86 -6.14
N ALA A 94 11.92 -13.77 -5.72
CA ALA A 94 12.79 -12.97 -6.58
C ALA A 94 14.00 -13.76 -7.08
N GLY A 95 14.58 -14.60 -6.22
CA GLY A 95 15.69 -15.49 -6.56
C GLY A 95 15.28 -16.55 -7.59
N GLU A 96 14.19 -17.25 -7.34
CA GLU A 96 13.67 -18.30 -8.22
C GLU A 96 13.33 -17.77 -9.64
N ALA A 97 12.62 -16.65 -9.72
CA ALA A 97 12.22 -16.04 -10.99
C ALA A 97 13.41 -15.62 -11.87
N ARG A 98 14.57 -15.35 -11.26
CA ARG A 98 15.77 -14.84 -11.97
C ARG A 98 16.93 -15.83 -12.03
N GLY A 99 16.69 -17.09 -11.69
CA GLY A 99 17.64 -18.20 -11.90
C GLY A 99 18.82 -18.24 -10.92
N GLY A 100 18.65 -17.78 -9.68
CA GLY A 100 19.67 -17.94 -8.66
C GLY A 100 19.27 -17.41 -7.28
N PRO A 101 19.75 -18.03 -6.19
CA PRO A 101 19.49 -17.57 -4.84
C PRO A 101 20.10 -16.18 -4.58
N GLY A 102 19.44 -15.40 -3.72
CA GLY A 102 20.00 -14.15 -3.20
C GLY A 102 19.81 -12.92 -4.08
N ARG A 103 18.83 -12.92 -5.00
CA ARG A 103 18.47 -11.67 -5.68
C ARG A 103 17.63 -10.79 -4.77
N PRO A 104 17.96 -9.49 -4.69
CA PRO A 104 17.26 -8.58 -3.80
C PRO A 104 15.83 -8.31 -4.30
N LEU A 105 14.94 -8.05 -3.34
CA LEU A 105 13.61 -7.51 -3.57
C LEU A 105 13.71 -6.09 -4.16
N ASP A 106 12.98 -5.79 -5.22
CA ASP A 106 13.08 -4.51 -5.93
C ASP A 106 12.05 -3.48 -5.45
N GLY A 107 10.87 -3.94 -5.08
CA GLY A 107 9.78 -3.06 -4.67
C GLY A 107 8.98 -3.60 -3.50
N VAL A 108 8.58 -2.71 -2.60
CA VAL A 108 7.68 -3.03 -1.48
C VAL A 108 6.59 -1.98 -1.38
N VAL A 109 5.34 -2.44 -1.34
CA VAL A 109 4.18 -1.60 -1.05
C VAL A 109 3.56 -2.04 0.26
N VAL A 110 3.41 -1.10 1.20
CA VAL A 110 2.73 -1.36 2.46
C VAL A 110 1.38 -0.66 2.44
N ASN A 111 0.31 -1.44 2.16
CA ASN A 111 -1.04 -0.93 1.93
C ASN A 111 -2.02 -1.23 3.08
N VAL A 112 -1.59 -1.93 4.12
CA VAL A 112 -2.47 -2.30 5.24
C VAL A 112 -3.02 -1.07 5.97
N GLY A 113 -4.25 -1.18 6.45
CA GLY A 113 -4.85 -0.12 7.26
C GLY A 113 -6.24 -0.47 7.77
N ILE A 114 -6.49 -0.03 8.99
CA ILE A 114 -7.80 -0.09 9.66
C ILE A 114 -8.15 1.27 10.23
N GLY A 115 -9.43 1.50 10.49
CA GLY A 115 -9.91 2.65 11.22
C GLY A 115 -10.91 2.21 12.29
N ARG A 116 -10.64 2.53 13.56
CA ARG A 116 -11.48 2.22 14.71
C ARG A 116 -11.80 3.48 15.51
N GLY A 117 -12.84 3.40 16.33
CA GLY A 117 -13.30 4.50 17.17
C GLY A 117 -14.22 5.50 16.46
N ALA A 118 -14.58 6.58 17.16
CA ALA A 118 -15.47 7.64 16.66
C ALA A 118 -15.22 8.96 17.41
N GLY A 119 -14.35 9.83 16.91
CA GLY A 119 -13.91 11.05 17.57
C GLY A 119 -13.11 10.79 18.85
N MET A 120 -12.72 11.84 19.56
CA MET A 120 -11.91 11.72 20.79
C MET A 120 -12.63 10.95 21.89
N ALA A 121 -13.91 11.24 22.12
CA ALA A 121 -14.69 10.60 23.18
C ALA A 121 -15.08 9.15 22.88
N GLY A 122 -15.23 8.77 21.62
CA GLY A 122 -15.65 7.44 21.20
C GLY A 122 -14.51 6.55 20.68
N THR A 123 -13.26 6.95 20.93
CA THR A 123 -12.07 6.14 20.62
C THR A 123 -11.48 5.62 21.92
N THR A 124 -11.55 4.30 22.14
CA THR A 124 -10.95 3.69 23.34
C THR A 124 -9.43 3.57 23.20
N PRO A 125 -8.68 3.37 24.31
CA PRO A 125 -7.25 3.05 24.24
C PRO A 125 -6.97 1.82 23.37
N GLU A 126 -7.81 0.80 23.42
CA GLU A 126 -7.65 -0.43 22.65
C GLU A 126 -7.86 -0.18 21.14
N ASP A 127 -8.81 0.67 20.77
CA ASP A 127 -9.02 1.10 19.37
C ASP A 127 -7.83 1.90 18.84
N TRP A 128 -7.28 2.77 19.71
CA TRP A 128 -6.07 3.51 19.43
C TRP A 128 -4.89 2.57 19.19
N ASP A 129 -4.60 1.69 20.14
CA ASP A 129 -3.46 0.77 20.08
C ASP A 129 -3.56 -0.17 18.89
N ALA A 130 -4.74 -0.74 18.62
CA ALA A 130 -4.96 -1.61 17.46
C ALA A 130 -4.74 -0.85 16.14
N THR A 131 -5.18 0.40 16.05
CA THR A 131 -4.99 1.23 14.85
C THR A 131 -3.52 1.57 14.65
N MET A 132 -2.81 1.96 15.70
CA MET A 132 -1.38 2.27 15.65
C MET A 132 -0.55 1.02 15.34
N ALA A 133 -0.91 -0.14 15.89
CA ALA A 133 -0.22 -1.40 15.63
C ALA A 133 -0.27 -1.78 14.15
N VAL A 134 -1.43 -1.67 13.50
CA VAL A 134 -1.57 -2.00 12.07
C VAL A 134 -1.02 -0.88 11.19
N ASN A 135 -1.47 0.37 11.40
CA ASN A 135 -1.27 1.45 10.43
C ASN A 135 0.10 2.11 10.50
N LEU A 136 0.82 1.98 11.61
CA LEU A 136 2.14 2.61 11.77
C LEU A 136 3.22 1.60 12.15
N ARG A 137 3.02 0.84 13.25
CA ARG A 137 4.01 -0.15 13.68
C ARG A 137 4.19 -1.26 12.64
N GLY A 138 3.12 -1.76 12.04
CA GLY A 138 3.18 -2.76 10.97
C GLY A 138 3.96 -2.26 9.74
N HIS A 139 3.74 -1.03 9.34
CA HIS A 139 4.51 -0.41 8.25
C HIS A 139 6.00 -0.30 8.57
N PHE A 140 6.34 0.06 9.82
CA PHE A 140 7.72 0.07 10.30
C PHE A 140 8.34 -1.34 10.26
N LEU A 141 7.65 -2.37 10.73
CA LEU A 141 8.15 -3.75 10.76
C LEU A 141 8.43 -4.28 9.36
N VAL A 142 7.50 -4.08 8.41
CA VAL A 142 7.69 -4.47 7.01
C VAL A 142 8.86 -3.68 6.38
N ALA A 143 8.91 -2.37 6.59
CA ALA A 143 9.98 -1.54 6.03
C ALA A 143 11.35 -1.90 6.57
N ARG A 144 11.47 -2.23 7.87
CA ARG A 144 12.71 -2.69 8.50
C ARG A 144 13.22 -3.98 7.86
N ALA A 145 12.36 -4.99 7.76
CA ALA A 145 12.72 -6.25 7.11
C ALA A 145 13.06 -6.04 5.62
N ALA A 146 12.29 -5.20 4.93
CA ALA A 146 12.52 -4.87 3.52
C ALA A 146 13.88 -4.18 3.30
N LEU A 147 14.25 -3.20 4.12
CA LEU A 147 15.55 -2.54 3.99
C LEU A 147 16.73 -3.51 4.14
N GLU A 148 16.61 -4.55 4.95
CA GLU A 148 17.63 -5.59 5.09
C GLU A 148 17.72 -6.48 3.83
N ALA A 149 16.56 -6.78 3.20
CA ALA A 149 16.46 -7.70 2.08
C ALA A 149 16.60 -7.03 0.69
N MET A 150 16.41 -5.71 0.61
CA MET A 150 16.51 -4.95 -0.64
C MET A 150 17.98 -4.73 -1.04
N GLY A 151 18.25 -4.85 -2.34
CA GLY A 151 19.51 -4.46 -2.93
C GLY A 151 19.62 -2.97 -3.24
N GLU A 152 20.50 -2.65 -4.20
CA GLU A 152 20.63 -1.29 -4.71
C GLU A 152 19.45 -0.91 -5.62
N GLY A 153 18.99 0.33 -5.55
CA GLY A 153 18.00 0.89 -6.47
C GLY A 153 16.55 0.46 -6.20
N GLY A 154 16.23 -0.11 -5.05
CA GLY A 154 14.87 -0.51 -4.68
C GLY A 154 13.94 0.65 -4.34
N ALA A 155 12.63 0.36 -4.20
CA ALA A 155 11.63 1.37 -3.84
C ALA A 155 10.60 0.84 -2.84
N ILE A 156 10.34 1.62 -1.78
CA ILE A 156 9.28 1.36 -0.79
C ILE A 156 8.20 2.42 -0.94
N VAL A 157 6.93 1.99 -1.05
CA VAL A 157 5.79 2.89 -1.11
C VAL A 157 4.84 2.59 0.03
N PHE A 158 4.62 3.57 0.89
CA PHE A 158 3.63 3.50 1.96
C PHE A 158 2.29 4.07 1.49
N ILE A 159 1.20 3.36 1.73
CA ILE A 159 -0.13 3.90 1.48
C ILE A 159 -0.62 4.65 2.72
N GLY A 160 -0.49 5.97 2.63
CA GLY A 160 -0.96 6.93 3.60
C GLY A 160 -2.46 7.22 3.46
N SER A 161 -2.80 8.48 3.63
CA SER A 161 -4.12 9.07 3.39
C SER A 161 -3.98 10.59 3.44
N VAL A 162 -4.88 11.33 2.80
CA VAL A 162 -5.04 12.77 3.04
C VAL A 162 -5.32 13.08 4.52
N ALA A 163 -5.86 12.12 5.27
CA ALA A 163 -6.04 12.20 6.72
C ALA A 163 -4.72 12.37 7.51
N GLY A 164 -3.57 12.02 6.90
CA GLY A 164 -2.25 12.32 7.45
C GLY A 164 -1.72 13.71 7.10
N LEU A 165 -2.36 14.41 6.16
CA LEU A 165 -2.02 15.77 5.75
C LEU A 165 -2.88 16.81 6.48
N GLN A 166 -4.16 16.50 6.64
CA GLN A 166 -5.11 17.35 7.33
C GLN A 166 -6.16 16.48 8.06
N PRO A 167 -6.64 16.88 9.25
CA PRO A 167 -7.63 16.12 9.98
C PRO A 167 -8.97 16.12 9.22
N GLY A 168 -9.71 15.00 9.27
CA GLY A 168 -11.00 14.89 8.58
C GLY A 168 -11.66 13.53 8.67
N SER A 169 -10.91 12.50 9.07
CA SER A 169 -11.44 11.14 9.16
C SER A 169 -12.44 10.97 10.32
N ARG A 170 -12.38 11.79 11.35
CA ARG A 170 -13.04 11.64 12.66
C ARG A 170 -12.57 10.40 13.43
N LEU A 171 -11.41 9.87 13.08
CA LEU A 171 -10.78 8.72 13.72
C LEU A 171 -9.39 9.16 14.18
N PRO A 172 -9.22 9.64 15.43
CA PRO A 172 -7.98 10.29 15.87
C PRO A 172 -6.75 9.39 15.74
N ALA A 173 -6.86 8.09 16.05
CA ALA A 173 -5.77 7.15 15.88
C ALA A 173 -5.41 6.94 14.40
N TYR A 174 -6.41 6.95 13.50
CA TYR A 174 -6.19 6.85 12.06
C TYR A 174 -5.43 8.06 11.53
N ASP A 175 -5.90 9.28 11.84
CA ASP A 175 -5.25 10.53 11.41
C ASP A 175 -3.81 10.58 11.92
N ALA A 176 -3.59 10.30 13.21
CA ALA A 176 -2.26 10.26 13.83
C ALA A 176 -1.36 9.20 13.17
N SER A 177 -1.88 7.97 12.92
CA SER A 177 -1.09 6.91 12.30
C SER A 177 -0.67 7.26 10.88
N LYS A 178 -1.57 7.86 10.09
CA LYS A 178 -1.28 8.27 8.71
C LYS A 178 -0.34 9.47 8.62
N ALA A 179 -0.39 10.38 9.59
CA ALA A 179 0.60 11.44 9.75
C ALA A 179 1.99 10.87 10.13
N GLY A 180 2.04 9.87 11.03
CA GLY A 180 3.27 9.19 11.43
C GLY A 180 3.99 8.51 10.26
N LEU A 181 3.27 8.01 9.25
CA LEU A 181 3.87 7.40 8.07
C LEU A 181 4.75 8.38 7.27
N ILE A 182 4.43 9.67 7.30
CA ILE A 182 5.23 10.69 6.61
C ILE A 182 6.63 10.78 7.24
N GLY A 183 6.70 10.79 8.56
CA GLY A 183 7.98 10.76 9.29
C GLY A 183 8.75 9.46 9.04
N LEU A 184 8.06 8.32 9.11
CA LEU A 184 8.65 7.01 8.84
C LEU A 184 9.24 6.94 7.43
N ALA A 185 8.48 7.33 6.40
CA ALA A 185 8.94 7.29 5.01
C ALA A 185 10.18 8.15 4.77
N ARG A 186 10.24 9.33 5.39
CA ARG A 186 11.41 10.22 5.31
C ARG A 186 12.63 9.61 5.97
N HIS A 187 12.46 8.94 7.11
CA HIS A 187 13.55 8.22 7.78
C HIS A 187 14.06 7.07 6.91
N VAL A 188 13.17 6.22 6.39
CA VAL A 188 13.49 5.12 5.48
C VAL A 188 14.18 5.62 4.21
N ALA A 189 13.73 6.73 3.62
CA ALA A 189 14.35 7.36 2.46
C ALA A 189 15.79 7.80 2.74
N LEU A 190 16.04 8.41 3.90
CA LEU A 190 17.36 8.86 4.29
C LEU A 190 18.32 7.68 4.54
N GLU A 191 17.85 6.65 5.23
CA GLU A 191 18.64 5.45 5.54
C GLU A 191 18.93 4.63 4.27
N GLY A 192 17.97 4.49 3.37
CA GLY A 192 18.12 3.77 2.10
C GLY A 192 18.96 4.48 1.04
N ALA A 193 19.14 5.80 1.16
CA ALA A 193 19.72 6.66 0.12
C ALA A 193 21.10 6.20 -0.38
N ARG A 194 21.97 5.72 0.51
CA ARG A 194 23.32 5.26 0.13
C ARG A 194 23.31 4.02 -0.78
N ARG A 195 22.22 3.26 -0.76
CA ARG A 195 21.98 2.11 -1.63
C ARG A 195 21.04 2.43 -2.79
N GLY A 196 20.69 3.71 -2.97
CA GLY A 196 19.71 4.13 -3.97
C GLY A 196 18.28 3.66 -3.67
N VAL A 197 18.00 3.13 -2.47
CA VAL A 197 16.65 2.71 -2.08
C VAL A 197 15.83 3.95 -1.76
N ARG A 198 14.69 4.09 -2.46
CA ARG A 198 13.77 5.22 -2.33
C ARG A 198 12.59 4.85 -1.45
N ALA A 199 12.04 5.82 -0.73
CA ALA A 199 10.80 5.62 0.04
C ALA A 199 9.88 6.82 -0.09
N ASN A 200 8.60 6.59 -0.41
CA ASN A 200 7.61 7.64 -0.60
C ASN A 200 6.27 7.24 0.02
N VAL A 201 5.40 8.22 0.24
CA VAL A 201 4.02 8.03 0.66
C VAL A 201 3.09 8.40 -0.49
N VAL A 202 2.15 7.53 -0.82
CA VAL A 202 0.96 7.89 -1.59
C VAL A 202 -0.16 8.17 -0.60
N ALA A 203 -0.81 9.33 -0.70
CA ALA A 203 -1.88 9.76 0.20
C ALA A 203 -3.22 9.82 -0.56
N PRO A 204 -4.01 8.71 -0.61
CA PRO A 204 -5.31 8.70 -1.25
C PRO A 204 -6.31 9.61 -0.53
N GLY A 205 -7.19 10.24 -1.30
CA GLY A 205 -8.35 10.97 -0.82
C GLY A 205 -9.58 10.10 -0.66
N LEU A 206 -10.71 10.58 -1.20
CA LEU A 206 -11.95 9.81 -1.28
C LEU A 206 -11.88 8.84 -2.46
N ILE A 207 -11.52 7.59 -2.19
CA ILE A 207 -11.43 6.53 -3.20
C ILE A 207 -12.62 5.58 -3.04
N ASP A 208 -13.27 5.23 -4.16
CA ASP A 208 -14.32 4.22 -4.18
C ASP A 208 -13.69 2.82 -4.06
N THR A 209 -13.71 2.30 -2.85
CA THR A 209 -13.20 0.99 -2.45
C THR A 209 -14.17 0.37 -1.44
N PRO A 210 -14.14 -0.94 -1.17
CA PRO A 210 -14.97 -1.53 -0.13
C PRO A 210 -14.79 -0.85 1.22
N LEU A 211 -13.56 -0.55 1.63
CA LEU A 211 -13.26 0.21 2.86
C LEU A 211 -13.84 1.63 2.81
N GLY A 212 -13.72 2.31 1.66
CA GLY A 212 -14.27 3.65 1.43
C GLY A 212 -15.79 3.68 1.52
N ARG A 213 -16.47 2.69 0.93
CA ARG A 213 -17.94 2.53 1.01
C ARG A 213 -18.38 2.22 2.44
N LEU A 214 -17.67 1.33 3.15
CA LEU A 214 -17.94 1.03 4.56
C LEU A 214 -17.82 2.28 5.44
N ALA A 215 -16.76 3.07 5.27
CA ALA A 215 -16.56 4.33 5.99
C ALA A 215 -17.65 5.38 5.68
N THR A 216 -18.31 5.28 4.55
CA THR A 216 -19.38 6.20 4.11
C THR A 216 -20.75 5.78 4.65
N ARG A 217 -21.01 4.47 4.82
CA ARG A 217 -22.31 3.95 5.34
C ARG A 217 -22.71 4.60 6.67
N GLY A 218 -21.75 4.79 7.58
CA GLY A 218 -21.99 5.46 8.87
C GLY A 218 -21.94 6.99 8.82
N ARG A 219 -21.66 7.60 7.65
CA ARG A 219 -21.41 9.04 7.51
C ARG A 219 -21.89 9.56 6.14
N PRO A 220 -23.19 9.77 5.95
CA PRO A 220 -23.74 10.26 4.66
C PRO A 220 -23.12 11.60 4.19
N SER A 221 -22.66 12.44 5.13
CA SER A 221 -21.96 13.69 4.81
C SER A 221 -20.64 13.45 4.06
N ARG A 222 -19.97 12.31 4.27
CA ARG A 222 -18.73 11.97 3.57
C ARG A 222 -18.95 11.80 2.07
N ALA A 223 -20.09 11.24 1.66
CA ALA A 223 -20.45 11.12 0.25
C ALA A 223 -20.69 12.48 -0.43
N ARG A 224 -20.97 13.53 0.36
CA ARG A 224 -21.22 14.90 -0.11
C ARG A 224 -20.00 15.80 0.02
N THR A 225 -18.84 15.27 0.48
CA THR A 225 -17.61 16.07 0.58
C THR A 225 -17.24 16.55 -0.81
N PRO A 226 -17.13 17.87 -1.03
CA PRO A 226 -16.78 18.40 -2.34
C PRO A 226 -15.34 18.00 -2.67
N VAL A 227 -15.18 17.30 -3.78
CA VAL A 227 -13.87 17.02 -4.37
C VAL A 227 -13.73 17.96 -5.57
N PRO A 228 -12.66 18.75 -5.70
CA PRO A 228 -12.50 19.70 -6.80
C PRO A 228 -12.68 19.07 -8.19
N LEU A 229 -12.19 17.82 -8.41
CA LEU A 229 -12.45 17.09 -9.66
C LEU A 229 -13.89 16.53 -9.79
N GLY A 230 -14.79 16.80 -8.86
CA GLY A 230 -16.21 16.49 -8.93
C GLY A 230 -16.59 15.01 -8.73
N ARG A 231 -15.63 14.12 -8.43
CA ARG A 231 -15.87 12.68 -8.23
C ARG A 231 -14.90 12.06 -7.21
N GLN A 232 -15.26 10.90 -6.72
CA GLN A 232 -14.28 10.05 -6.03
C GLN A 232 -13.27 9.47 -7.02
N GLY A 233 -12.06 9.20 -6.54
CA GLY A 233 -11.06 8.46 -7.30
C GLY A 233 -11.33 6.94 -7.26
N THR A 234 -10.59 6.22 -8.06
CA THR A 234 -10.60 4.75 -8.14
C THR A 234 -9.32 4.16 -7.56
N ALA A 235 -9.36 2.90 -7.15
CA ALA A 235 -8.17 2.18 -6.71
C ALA A 235 -7.10 2.09 -7.83
N TRP A 236 -7.52 2.08 -9.08
CA TRP A 236 -6.63 2.08 -10.24
C TRP A 236 -5.82 3.38 -10.36
N GLU A 237 -6.41 4.53 -10.07
CA GLU A 237 -5.71 5.82 -10.08
C GLU A 237 -4.64 5.89 -8.98
N VAL A 238 -4.94 5.31 -7.81
CA VAL A 238 -3.94 5.16 -6.73
C VAL A 238 -2.82 4.21 -7.18
N GLY A 239 -3.17 3.05 -7.74
CA GLY A 239 -2.22 2.05 -8.22
C GLY A 239 -1.29 2.57 -9.30
N ALA A 240 -1.77 3.40 -10.21
CA ALA A 240 -0.94 4.00 -11.26
C ALA A 240 0.19 4.86 -10.70
N VAL A 241 -0.10 5.67 -9.68
CA VAL A 241 0.93 6.49 -8.99
C VAL A 241 1.92 5.60 -8.23
N VAL A 242 1.45 4.51 -7.61
CA VAL A 242 2.33 3.55 -6.91
C VAL A 242 3.28 2.89 -7.90
N VAL A 243 2.81 2.41 -9.05
CA VAL A 243 3.65 1.78 -10.08
C VAL A 243 4.69 2.78 -10.61
N PHE A 244 4.32 4.04 -10.85
CA PHE A 244 5.29 5.10 -11.17
C PHE A 244 6.37 5.23 -10.10
N LEU A 245 6.01 5.29 -8.82
CA LEU A 245 6.98 5.41 -7.72
C LEU A 245 7.88 4.19 -7.57
N LEU A 246 7.43 3.00 -7.97
CA LEU A 246 8.23 1.78 -7.99
C LEU A 246 9.20 1.71 -9.17
N SER A 247 8.95 2.43 -10.25
CA SER A 247 9.71 2.37 -11.50
C SER A 247 10.93 3.30 -11.52
N ASP A 248 11.75 3.19 -12.57
CA ASP A 248 12.93 4.02 -12.77
C ASP A 248 12.59 5.48 -13.15
N GLU A 249 11.38 5.71 -13.68
CA GLU A 249 10.89 7.06 -13.97
C GLU A 249 10.82 7.93 -12.70
N ALA A 250 10.71 7.30 -11.51
CA ALA A 250 10.77 7.98 -10.21
C ALA A 250 12.16 7.95 -9.55
N SER A 251 13.23 7.71 -10.31
CA SER A 251 14.60 7.52 -9.76
C SER A 251 15.11 8.70 -8.92
N TYR A 252 14.57 9.90 -9.09
CA TYR A 252 14.95 11.08 -8.30
C TYR A 252 13.85 11.52 -7.31
N VAL A 253 12.86 10.66 -7.04
CA VAL A 253 11.73 10.92 -6.13
C VAL A 253 11.87 10.08 -4.89
N THR A 254 12.24 10.69 -3.76
CA THR A 254 12.33 10.02 -2.44
C THR A 254 11.94 10.96 -1.31
N GLY A 255 11.40 10.42 -0.21
CA GLY A 255 10.94 11.18 0.96
C GLY A 255 9.68 12.02 0.73
N GLN A 256 8.99 11.84 -0.41
CA GLN A 256 7.86 12.66 -0.82
C GLN A 256 6.52 12.07 -0.38
N VAL A 257 5.52 12.96 -0.29
CA VAL A 257 4.11 12.60 -0.11
C VAL A 257 3.35 13.06 -1.33
N LEU A 258 2.78 12.11 -2.07
CA LEU A 258 1.98 12.39 -3.25
C LEU A 258 0.49 12.18 -2.93
N ALA A 259 -0.27 13.26 -2.90
CA ALA A 259 -1.73 13.17 -2.76
C ALA A 259 -2.36 12.67 -4.08
N VAL A 260 -3.26 11.69 -3.96
CA VAL A 260 -4.10 11.17 -5.05
C VAL A 260 -5.55 11.34 -4.61
N ASP A 261 -6.07 12.55 -4.70
CA ASP A 261 -7.24 12.98 -3.95
C ASP A 261 -8.22 13.88 -4.72
N GLY A 262 -7.96 14.12 -6.00
CA GLY A 262 -8.79 15.01 -6.83
C GLY A 262 -8.81 16.45 -6.37
N GLY A 263 -7.79 16.89 -5.62
CA GLY A 263 -7.65 18.24 -5.07
C GLY A 263 -8.31 18.41 -3.69
N LEU A 264 -8.76 17.34 -3.05
CA LEU A 264 -9.46 17.40 -1.73
C LEU A 264 -8.60 18.09 -0.66
N SER A 265 -7.29 17.91 -0.67
CA SER A 265 -6.37 18.51 0.30
C SER A 265 -6.07 20.01 0.06
N LEU A 266 -6.65 20.59 -0.99
CA LEU A 266 -6.47 22.03 -1.31
C LEU A 266 -7.58 22.91 -0.71
N ILE A 267 -8.64 22.33 -0.15
CA ILE A 267 -9.84 23.03 0.33
C ILE A 267 -10.11 22.76 1.81
#